data_99251501d9aa025a102a465a4e3ed745
#
_entry.id   99251501d9aa025a102a465a4e3ed745
#
_cell.length_a   1.000
_cell.length_b   1.000
_cell.length_c   1.000
_cell.angle_alpha   90.00
_cell.angle_beta   90.00
_cell.angle_gamma   90.00
#
_symmetry.space_group_name_H-M   'P 1'
#
loop_
_entity.id
_entity.type
_entity.pdbx_description
1 polymer ?
#
loop_
_entity_poly.entity_id
_entity_poly.type
_entity_poly.pdbx_seq_one_letter_code
_entity_poly.pdbx_strand_id
1 'polypeptide(L)'
;GGICYLNLQGMNKTIYYINDDFEGFQALISLWDLFRSSQYSDIEIQLSRFFSANMSAPLGAILDLLGTKNNISLKADSNIQTILQKNGFLSYHGYPAVRDNNNTTIQYMRFKRNENAAFAEYVSNKLLNRPELPDFTPSAKKKILQVILEIFVNATYHTKTEYIYTCGQFYPNKQCIDFSIVDTGTGIRNTVNNRLGAKKHAVEAIEWALIDGNTTKEGVPGGYGLTLLQEFLHYNKGSLQIISNDGYYCNENKYKKFRVFS
;
A
#
# COMPACT_ATOMS: atom_id res chain seq x y z
N GLY A 1 -47.94 -10.61 -5.94
CA GLY A 1 -46.71 -9.86 -5.81
C GLY A 1 -46.07 -10.16 -4.46
N GLY A 2 -45.17 -11.16 -4.41
CA GLY A 2 -44.42 -11.47 -3.21
C GLY A 2 -43.18 -10.55 -3.14
N ILE A 3 -43.10 -9.71 -2.12
CA ILE A 3 -41.88 -8.98 -1.79
C ILE A 3 -40.90 -10.00 -1.18
N CYS A 4 -39.88 -10.37 -1.94
CA CYS A 4 -38.80 -11.19 -1.43
C CYS A 4 -37.96 -10.30 -0.51
N TYR A 5 -38.12 -10.44 0.79
CA TYR A 5 -37.17 -9.85 1.74
C TYR A 5 -35.86 -10.63 1.61
N LEU A 6 -34.88 -10.08 0.90
CA LEU A 6 -33.50 -10.53 0.98
C LEU A 6 -33.08 -10.35 2.44
N ASN A 7 -32.88 -11.44 3.14
CA ASN A 7 -32.25 -11.46 4.44
C ASN A 7 -30.80 -10.98 4.26
N LEU A 8 -30.56 -9.69 4.46
CA LEU A 8 -29.23 -9.12 4.57
C LEU A 8 -28.61 -9.66 5.86
N GLN A 9 -27.97 -10.82 5.79
CA GLN A 9 -27.16 -11.29 6.91
C GLN A 9 -25.94 -10.37 7.01
N GLY A 10 -25.86 -9.59 8.09
CA GLY A 10 -24.68 -8.82 8.42
C GLY A 10 -23.47 -9.76 8.55
N MET A 11 -22.41 -9.48 7.83
CA MET A 11 -21.16 -10.24 7.88
C MET A 11 -20.15 -9.47 8.74
N ASN A 12 -19.56 -10.13 9.75
CA ASN A 12 -18.63 -9.50 10.66
C ASN A 12 -17.26 -10.15 10.58
N LYS A 13 -16.21 -9.35 10.62
CA LYS A 13 -14.83 -9.82 10.71
C LYS A 13 -14.03 -8.97 11.68
N THR A 14 -13.49 -9.61 12.72
CA THR A 14 -12.49 -8.98 13.60
C THR A 14 -11.09 -9.37 13.15
N ILE A 15 -10.19 -8.39 13.06
CA ILE A 15 -8.78 -8.57 12.79
C ILE A 15 -8.02 -8.03 14.00
N TYR A 16 -7.22 -8.86 14.63
CA TYR A 16 -6.58 -8.51 15.90
C TYR A 16 -5.23 -7.82 15.74
N TYR A 17 -4.46 -8.20 14.72
CA TYR A 17 -3.14 -7.66 14.47
C TYR A 17 -2.92 -7.44 12.98
N ILE A 18 -2.58 -6.21 12.60
CA ILE A 18 -2.10 -5.87 11.28
C ILE A 18 -0.76 -5.16 11.44
N ASN A 19 0.32 -5.95 11.40
CA ASN A 19 1.68 -5.46 11.35
C ASN A 19 2.08 -5.14 9.91
N ASP A 20 3.13 -4.36 9.74
CA ASP A 20 3.78 -4.15 8.44
C ASP A 20 4.79 -5.28 8.17
N ASP A 21 4.25 -6.48 7.99
CA ASP A 21 5.00 -7.73 7.75
C ASP A 21 4.16 -8.73 6.95
N PHE A 22 4.73 -9.89 6.65
CA PHE A 22 4.04 -10.94 5.90
C PHE A 22 2.70 -11.33 6.52
N GLU A 23 2.64 -11.49 7.83
CA GLU A 23 1.45 -11.91 8.57
C GLU A 23 0.34 -10.85 8.50
N GLY A 24 0.70 -9.57 8.57
CA GLY A 24 -0.25 -8.46 8.39
C GLY A 24 -0.81 -8.40 6.97
N PHE A 25 0.02 -8.58 5.95
CA PHE A 25 -0.47 -8.67 4.57
C PHE A 25 -1.32 -9.93 4.35
N GLN A 26 -0.95 -11.07 4.93
CA GLN A 26 -1.78 -12.29 4.88
C GLN A 26 -3.15 -12.06 5.51
N ALA A 27 -3.24 -11.29 6.61
CA ALA A 27 -4.52 -10.95 7.24
C ALA A 27 -5.40 -10.09 6.30
N LEU A 28 -4.81 -9.13 5.58
CA LEU A 28 -5.52 -8.30 4.61
C LEU A 28 -5.96 -9.11 3.37
N ILE A 29 -5.11 -10.01 2.87
CA ILE A 29 -5.46 -10.91 1.77
C ILE A 29 -6.62 -11.82 2.19
N SER A 30 -6.56 -12.37 3.40
CA SER A 30 -7.65 -13.20 3.95
C SER A 30 -8.96 -12.42 4.10
N LEU A 31 -8.90 -11.13 4.44
CA LEU A 31 -10.07 -10.25 4.46
C LEU A 31 -10.66 -10.09 3.05
N TRP A 32 -9.81 -9.84 2.07
CA TRP A 32 -10.21 -9.73 0.67
C TRP A 32 -10.86 -11.03 0.16
N ASP A 33 -10.21 -12.18 0.36
CA ASP A 33 -10.71 -13.48 -0.10
C ASP A 33 -12.04 -13.86 0.55
N LEU A 34 -12.23 -13.48 1.83
CA LEU A 34 -13.48 -13.73 2.53
C LEU A 34 -14.66 -12.99 1.90
N PHE A 35 -14.47 -11.75 1.44
CA PHE A 35 -15.57 -10.88 1.04
C PHE A 35 -15.61 -10.50 -0.45
N ARG A 36 -14.58 -10.80 -1.25
CA ARG A 36 -14.51 -10.40 -2.67
C ARG A 36 -15.67 -10.89 -3.55
N SER A 37 -16.32 -11.98 -3.17
CA SER A 37 -17.50 -12.53 -3.88
C SER A 37 -18.82 -12.02 -3.31
N SER A 38 -18.82 -11.29 -2.20
CA SER A 38 -20.03 -10.74 -1.57
C SER A 38 -20.60 -9.58 -2.37
N GLN A 39 -21.92 -9.52 -2.44
CA GLN A 39 -22.65 -8.44 -3.12
C GLN A 39 -23.88 -8.08 -2.30
N TYR A 40 -24.21 -6.78 -2.28
CA TYR A 40 -25.38 -6.22 -1.59
C TYR A 40 -25.47 -6.62 -0.12
N SER A 41 -24.31 -6.74 0.55
CA SER A 41 -24.18 -7.17 1.95
C SER A 41 -23.74 -6.02 2.83
N ASP A 42 -24.18 -6.05 4.10
CA ASP A 42 -23.63 -5.20 5.16
C ASP A 42 -22.41 -5.93 5.77
N ILE A 43 -21.24 -5.37 5.59
CA ILE A 43 -19.99 -5.95 6.09
C ILE A 43 -19.43 -5.03 7.17
N GLU A 44 -19.30 -5.55 8.39
CA GLU A 44 -18.66 -4.87 9.51
C GLU A 44 -17.26 -5.44 9.74
N ILE A 45 -16.26 -4.56 9.73
CA ILE A 45 -14.86 -4.89 9.98
C ILE A 45 -14.44 -4.23 11.30
N GLN A 46 -13.96 -5.02 12.25
CA GLN A 46 -13.43 -4.55 13.52
C GLN A 46 -11.90 -4.71 13.55
N LEU A 47 -11.18 -3.61 13.72
CA LEU A 47 -9.75 -3.61 13.97
C LEU A 47 -9.49 -3.61 15.48
N SER A 48 -8.72 -4.57 15.96
CA SER A 48 -8.50 -4.75 17.40
C SER A 48 -7.00 -4.88 17.72
N ARG A 49 -6.63 -4.58 18.95
CA ARG A 49 -5.29 -4.72 19.55
C ARG A 49 -4.21 -3.88 18.88
N PHE A 50 -3.79 -4.19 17.64
CA PHE A 50 -2.69 -3.48 16.97
C PHE A 50 -2.91 -3.29 15.47
N PHE A 51 -2.49 -2.12 14.97
CA PHE A 51 -2.55 -1.76 13.56
C PHE A 51 -1.38 -0.82 13.21
N SER A 52 -0.50 -1.24 12.28
CA SER A 52 0.53 -0.39 11.72
C SER A 52 -0.09 0.67 10.81
N ALA A 53 0.19 1.95 11.08
CA ALA A 53 -0.54 3.05 10.45
C ALA A 53 -0.40 3.11 8.92
N ASN A 54 0.76 2.75 8.36
CA ASN A 54 1.00 2.69 6.92
C ASN A 54 0.16 1.60 6.22
N MET A 55 -0.30 0.58 6.98
CA MET A 55 -1.23 -0.44 6.48
C MET A 55 -2.63 0.12 6.19
N SER A 56 -2.90 1.37 6.52
CA SER A 56 -4.10 2.08 6.05
C SER A 56 -4.18 2.14 4.53
N ALA A 57 -3.05 2.20 3.81
CA ALA A 57 -3.05 2.22 2.36
C ALA A 57 -3.59 0.91 1.75
N PRO A 58 -3.05 -0.28 2.06
CA PRO A 58 -3.60 -1.53 1.52
C PRO A 58 -5.00 -1.85 2.06
N LEU A 59 -5.31 -1.54 3.33
CA LEU A 59 -6.66 -1.70 3.85
C LEU A 59 -7.65 -0.82 3.08
N GLY A 60 -7.34 0.46 2.86
CA GLY A 60 -8.19 1.38 2.12
C GLY A 60 -8.48 0.93 0.69
N ALA A 61 -7.47 0.39 0.00
CA ALA A 61 -7.65 -0.20 -1.32
C ALA A 61 -8.65 -1.37 -1.31
N ILE A 62 -8.56 -2.25 -0.32
CA ILE A 62 -9.49 -3.38 -0.15
C ILE A 62 -10.90 -2.88 0.17
N LEU A 63 -11.05 -1.94 1.11
CA LEU A 63 -12.36 -1.42 1.51
C LEU A 63 -13.05 -0.69 0.35
N ASP A 64 -12.32 0.08 -0.45
CA ASP A 64 -12.88 0.73 -1.64
C ASP A 64 -13.37 -0.30 -2.66
N LEU A 65 -12.60 -1.36 -2.93
CA LEU A 65 -13.02 -2.42 -3.84
C LEU A 65 -14.26 -3.18 -3.32
N LEU A 66 -14.30 -3.52 -2.04
CA LEU A 66 -15.45 -4.19 -1.42
C LEU A 66 -16.68 -3.27 -1.39
N GLY A 67 -16.47 -1.98 -1.13
CA GLY A 67 -17.50 -0.95 -1.06
C GLY A 67 -18.17 -0.64 -2.40
N THR A 68 -17.59 -1.06 -3.53
CA THR A 68 -18.26 -0.93 -4.85
C THR A 68 -19.55 -1.73 -4.96
N LYS A 69 -19.70 -2.78 -4.16
CA LYS A 69 -20.83 -3.71 -4.22
C LYS A 69 -21.51 -3.97 -2.88
N ASN A 70 -20.94 -3.47 -1.79
CA ASN A 70 -21.41 -3.73 -0.44
C ASN A 70 -21.43 -2.45 0.39
N ASN A 71 -22.16 -2.48 1.50
CA ASN A 71 -22.11 -1.44 2.51
C ASN A 71 -21.07 -1.83 3.55
N ILE A 72 -19.98 -1.03 3.68
CA ILE A 72 -18.87 -1.33 4.57
C ILE A 72 -18.94 -0.42 5.80
N SER A 73 -18.90 -1.01 6.97
CA SER A 73 -18.71 -0.30 8.24
C SER A 73 -17.38 -0.72 8.88
N LEU A 74 -16.62 0.27 9.34
CA LEU A 74 -15.33 0.05 9.98
C LEU A 74 -15.38 0.51 11.43
N LYS A 75 -14.99 -0.36 12.35
CA LYS A 75 -14.81 -0.08 13.77
C LYS A 75 -13.38 -0.37 14.16
N ALA A 76 -12.90 0.29 15.21
CA ALA A 76 -11.55 0.06 15.73
C ALA A 76 -11.50 0.27 17.23
N ASP A 77 -10.60 -0.42 17.91
CA ASP A 77 -10.28 -0.14 19.31
C ASP A 77 -9.78 1.30 19.45
N SER A 78 -9.99 1.93 20.59
CA SER A 78 -9.78 3.38 20.80
C SER A 78 -8.37 3.88 20.46
N ASN A 79 -7.34 3.08 20.76
CA ASN A 79 -5.96 3.39 20.39
C ASN A 79 -5.73 3.38 18.88
N ILE A 80 -6.27 2.39 18.16
CA ILE A 80 -6.21 2.29 16.70
C ILE A 80 -7.04 3.40 16.07
N GLN A 81 -8.25 3.63 16.56
CA GLN A 81 -9.13 4.70 16.08
C GLN A 81 -8.42 6.05 16.13
N THR A 82 -7.74 6.37 17.23
CA THR A 82 -7.00 7.63 17.39
C THR A 82 -5.91 7.79 16.32
N ILE A 83 -5.14 6.74 16.04
CA ILE A 83 -4.08 6.76 15.01
C ILE A 83 -4.69 6.97 13.63
N LEU A 84 -5.76 6.23 13.30
CA LEU A 84 -6.43 6.28 12.00
C LEU A 84 -7.23 7.58 11.77
N GLN A 85 -7.65 8.26 12.83
CA GLN A 85 -8.20 9.62 12.74
C GLN A 85 -7.09 10.65 12.49
N LYS A 86 -5.95 10.53 13.17
CA LYS A 86 -4.79 11.45 13.00
C LYS A 86 -4.19 11.35 11.60
N ASN A 87 -4.07 10.15 11.03
CA ASN A 87 -3.55 9.99 9.68
C ASN A 87 -4.58 10.28 8.58
N GLY A 88 -5.83 10.61 8.94
CA GLY A 88 -6.90 10.98 8.02
C GLY A 88 -7.63 9.80 7.36
N PHE A 89 -7.23 8.56 7.62
CA PHE A 89 -7.86 7.38 7.02
C PHE A 89 -9.35 7.28 7.36
N LEU A 90 -9.71 7.41 8.65
CA LEU A 90 -11.09 7.30 9.09
C LEU A 90 -11.99 8.44 8.60
N SER A 91 -11.43 9.56 8.12
CA SER A 91 -12.23 10.63 7.51
C SER A 91 -12.96 10.16 6.24
N TYR A 92 -12.41 9.17 5.53
CA TYR A 92 -13.09 8.52 4.40
C TYR A 92 -14.21 7.55 4.82
N HIS A 93 -14.31 7.27 6.11
CA HIS A 93 -15.30 6.37 6.69
C HIS A 93 -16.26 7.07 7.67
N GLY A 94 -16.41 8.40 7.53
CA GLY A 94 -17.39 9.18 8.29
C GLY A 94 -16.96 9.61 9.68
N TYR A 95 -15.72 9.39 10.08
CA TYR A 95 -15.20 9.85 11.37
C TYR A 95 -14.56 11.24 11.23
N PRO A 96 -14.65 12.09 12.28
CA PRO A 96 -13.97 13.38 12.28
C PRO A 96 -12.46 13.21 12.29
N ALA A 97 -11.75 14.10 11.59
CA ALA A 97 -10.30 14.17 11.66
C ALA A 97 -9.84 14.65 13.05
N VAL A 98 -8.72 14.13 13.51
CA VAL A 98 -8.07 14.53 14.77
C VAL A 98 -6.68 15.07 14.43
N ARG A 99 -6.32 16.20 15.08
CA ARG A 99 -5.01 16.81 14.87
C ARG A 99 -3.88 15.90 15.37
N ASP A 100 -2.87 15.68 14.55
CA ASP A 100 -1.62 15.04 14.95
C ASP A 100 -0.65 16.05 15.57
N ASN A 101 -0.73 16.23 16.90
CA ASN A 101 0.12 17.15 17.62
C ASN A 101 1.59 16.70 17.69
N ASN A 102 1.85 15.41 17.48
CA ASN A 102 3.21 14.85 17.53
C ASN A 102 3.89 14.87 16.16
N ASN A 103 3.16 15.25 15.10
CA ASN A 103 3.64 15.27 13.72
C ASN A 103 4.30 13.94 13.28
N THR A 104 3.76 12.83 13.72
CA THR A 104 4.30 11.49 13.40
C THR A 104 3.62 10.85 12.20
N THR A 105 2.45 11.33 11.78
CA THR A 105 1.71 10.75 10.65
C THR A 105 2.20 11.31 9.32
N ILE A 106 2.23 10.44 8.31
CA ILE A 106 2.25 10.81 6.90
C ILE A 106 0.86 10.47 6.38
N GLN A 107 0.07 11.49 6.08
CA GLN A 107 -1.37 11.37 5.87
C GLN A 107 -1.74 10.32 4.84
N TYR A 108 -2.78 9.55 5.14
CA TYR A 108 -3.44 8.69 4.17
C TYR A 108 -4.05 9.53 3.05
N MET A 109 -3.69 9.22 1.82
CA MET A 109 -4.19 9.90 0.62
C MET A 109 -4.56 8.90 -0.45
N ARG A 110 -5.53 9.30 -1.29
CA ARG A 110 -5.88 8.62 -2.53
C ARG A 110 -5.63 9.58 -3.68
N PHE A 111 -4.78 9.19 -4.60
CA PHE A 111 -4.44 9.98 -5.80
C PHE A 111 -5.05 9.32 -7.03
N LYS A 112 -5.68 10.11 -7.89
CA LYS A 112 -6.09 9.63 -9.20
C LYS A 112 -4.86 9.38 -10.07
N ARG A 113 -5.00 8.51 -11.05
CA ARG A 113 -3.93 8.12 -11.96
C ARG A 113 -3.26 9.27 -12.74
N ASN A 114 -3.91 10.41 -12.86
CA ASN A 114 -3.40 11.61 -13.55
C ASN A 114 -2.88 12.70 -12.61
N GLU A 115 -2.82 12.44 -11.31
CA GLU A 115 -2.41 13.42 -10.28
C GLU A 115 -0.91 13.32 -9.93
N ASN A 116 -0.04 13.12 -10.94
CA ASN A 116 1.42 13.01 -10.75
C ASN A 116 2.03 14.21 -10.01
N ALA A 117 1.58 15.42 -10.33
CA ALA A 117 2.11 16.64 -9.68
C ALA A 117 1.70 16.72 -8.21
N ALA A 118 0.44 16.43 -7.88
CA ALA A 118 -0.05 16.42 -6.51
C ALA A 118 0.64 15.32 -5.68
N PHE A 119 0.85 14.14 -6.26
CA PHE A 119 1.61 13.06 -5.61
C PHE A 119 3.07 13.45 -5.37
N ALA A 120 3.74 14.10 -6.36
CA ALA A 120 5.10 14.59 -6.20
C ALA A 120 5.22 15.61 -5.06
N GLU A 121 4.28 16.55 -4.98
CA GLU A 121 4.21 17.54 -3.91
C GLU A 121 3.99 16.88 -2.55
N TYR A 122 3.08 15.93 -2.47
CA TYR A 122 2.83 15.16 -1.25
C TYR A 122 4.09 14.42 -0.78
N VAL A 123 4.76 13.68 -1.66
CA VAL A 123 6.01 12.96 -1.31
C VAL A 123 7.09 13.94 -0.86
N SER A 124 7.27 15.05 -1.57
CA SER A 124 8.28 16.05 -1.21
C SER A 124 8.00 16.65 0.16
N ASN A 125 6.76 17.08 0.42
CA ASN A 125 6.42 17.87 1.62
C ASN A 125 6.14 16.98 2.83
N LYS A 126 5.60 15.78 2.64
CA LYS A 126 5.16 14.91 3.75
C LYS A 126 6.15 13.79 4.06
N LEU A 127 7.02 13.43 3.12
CA LEU A 127 8.04 12.40 3.31
C LEU A 127 9.46 12.98 3.25
N LEU A 128 9.92 13.51 2.11
CA LEU A 128 11.33 13.82 1.88
C LEU A 128 11.85 15.06 2.62
N ASN A 129 10.97 15.97 3.02
CA ASN A 129 11.33 17.14 3.82
C ASN A 129 11.10 16.97 5.32
N ARG A 130 10.91 15.73 5.78
CA ARG A 130 10.77 15.46 7.21
C ARG A 130 12.12 15.59 7.91
N PRO A 131 12.14 16.24 9.09
CA PRO A 131 13.38 16.45 9.85
C PRO A 131 13.95 15.15 10.42
N GLU A 132 13.16 14.07 10.47
CA GLU A 132 13.59 12.78 10.96
C GLU A 132 14.39 11.97 9.91
N LEU A 133 14.33 12.37 8.64
CA LEU A 133 15.17 11.79 7.60
C LEU A 133 16.59 12.38 7.66
N PRO A 134 17.60 11.61 7.22
CA PRO A 134 18.96 12.14 7.07
C PRO A 134 18.99 13.39 6.17
N ASP A 135 19.94 14.27 6.40
CA ASP A 135 20.19 15.42 5.53
C ASP A 135 20.70 14.97 4.16
N PHE A 136 19.78 14.79 3.24
CA PHE A 136 20.11 14.46 1.86
C PHE A 136 20.49 15.71 1.07
N THR A 137 21.48 15.56 0.20
CA THR A 137 21.76 16.60 -0.80
C THR A 137 20.52 16.83 -1.69
N PRO A 138 20.34 18.04 -2.25
CA PRO A 138 19.23 18.32 -3.18
C PRO A 138 19.18 17.32 -4.36
N SER A 139 20.36 16.89 -4.85
CA SER A 139 20.46 15.88 -5.92
C SER A 139 19.94 14.52 -5.46
N ALA A 140 20.25 14.08 -4.24
CA ALA A 140 19.78 12.81 -3.69
C ALA A 140 18.26 12.85 -3.48
N LYS A 141 17.72 13.92 -2.89
CA LYS A 141 16.26 14.11 -2.74
C LYS A 141 15.54 14.03 -4.08
N LYS A 142 16.09 14.70 -5.11
CA LYS A 142 15.53 14.67 -6.47
C LYS A 142 15.51 13.26 -7.05
N LYS A 143 16.60 12.49 -6.89
CA LYS A 143 16.67 11.10 -7.37
C LYS A 143 15.66 10.21 -6.65
N ILE A 144 15.54 10.30 -5.33
CA ILE A 144 14.57 9.51 -4.55
C ILE A 144 13.14 9.85 -5.00
N LEU A 145 12.82 11.13 -5.16
CA LEU A 145 11.53 11.56 -5.66
C LEU A 145 11.24 10.98 -7.04
N GLN A 146 12.22 11.00 -7.96
CA GLN A 146 12.06 10.42 -9.30
C GLN A 146 11.74 8.93 -9.25
N VAL A 147 12.43 8.17 -8.38
CA VAL A 147 12.16 6.74 -8.18
C VAL A 147 10.76 6.49 -7.64
N ILE A 148 10.35 7.23 -6.62
CA ILE A 148 8.99 7.10 -6.05
C ILE A 148 7.92 7.47 -7.08
N LEU A 149 8.17 8.51 -7.89
CA LEU A 149 7.28 8.87 -9.01
C LEU A 149 7.25 7.79 -10.09
N GLU A 150 8.35 7.12 -10.38
CA GLU A 150 8.37 6.00 -11.32
C GLU A 150 7.48 4.85 -10.83
N ILE A 151 7.49 4.54 -9.52
CA ILE A 151 6.60 3.55 -8.93
C ILE A 151 5.14 3.98 -9.11
N PHE A 152 4.81 5.24 -8.82
CA PHE A 152 3.47 5.79 -9.02
C PHE A 152 3.02 5.68 -10.49
N VAL A 153 3.86 6.11 -11.42
CA VAL A 153 3.56 6.03 -12.86
C VAL A 153 3.41 4.59 -13.33
N ASN A 154 4.22 3.65 -12.84
CA ASN A 154 4.09 2.23 -13.16
C ASN A 154 2.75 1.69 -12.67
N ALA A 155 2.33 2.04 -11.46
CA ALA A 155 1.03 1.69 -10.92
C ALA A 155 -0.12 2.23 -11.78
N THR A 156 0.02 3.42 -12.38
CA THR A 156 -1.01 4.02 -13.24
C THR A 156 -1.01 3.47 -14.67
N TYR A 157 0.16 3.08 -15.19
CA TYR A 157 0.31 2.67 -16.59
C TYR A 157 -0.28 1.29 -16.88
N HIS A 158 -0.07 0.35 -15.96
CA HIS A 158 -0.45 -1.05 -16.16
C HIS A 158 -1.82 -1.42 -15.57
N THR A 159 -2.58 -0.45 -15.06
CA THR A 159 -3.75 -0.76 -14.25
C THR A 159 -4.99 0.00 -14.68
N LYS A 160 -6.15 -0.63 -14.43
CA LYS A 160 -7.45 0.04 -14.47
C LYS A 160 -7.80 0.64 -13.10
N THR A 161 -6.81 0.77 -12.20
CA THR A 161 -7.04 1.35 -10.88
C THR A 161 -7.55 2.78 -11.02
N GLU A 162 -8.52 3.14 -10.22
CA GLU A 162 -9.01 4.52 -10.16
C GLU A 162 -8.08 5.37 -9.31
N TYR A 163 -7.59 4.79 -8.21
CA TYR A 163 -6.75 5.46 -7.22
C TYR A 163 -5.47 4.68 -6.92
N ILE A 164 -4.43 5.45 -6.58
CA ILE A 164 -3.24 4.98 -5.88
C ILE A 164 -3.36 5.44 -4.43
N TYR A 165 -3.18 4.52 -3.50
CA TYR A 165 -3.32 4.74 -2.07
C TYR A 165 -1.96 4.87 -1.42
N THR A 166 -1.82 5.78 -0.47
CA THR A 166 -0.56 5.98 0.23
C THR A 166 -0.80 6.38 1.68
N CYS A 167 0.07 5.96 2.55
CA CYS A 167 0.10 6.30 3.96
C CYS A 167 1.47 6.01 4.54
N GLY A 168 1.85 6.71 5.59
CA GLY A 168 3.08 6.41 6.32
C GLY A 168 3.01 6.84 7.78
N GLN A 169 4.04 6.46 8.51
CA GLN A 169 4.18 6.75 9.93
C GLN A 169 5.65 6.87 10.32
N PHE A 170 6.00 7.89 11.07
CA PHE A 170 7.24 7.97 11.80
C PHE A 170 7.08 7.33 13.18
N TYR A 171 8.00 6.45 13.54
CA TYR A 171 8.07 5.78 14.82
C TYR A 171 9.26 6.31 15.63
N PRO A 172 9.06 7.27 16.54
CA PRO A 172 10.16 7.93 17.28
C PRO A 172 11.07 6.96 18.04
N ASN A 173 10.48 5.95 18.68
CA ASN A 173 11.24 4.96 19.46
C ASN A 173 12.12 4.04 18.60
N LYS A 174 11.74 3.84 17.34
CA LYS A 174 12.47 3.01 16.37
C LYS A 174 13.37 3.84 15.45
N GLN A 175 13.19 5.16 15.44
CA GLN A 175 13.85 6.10 14.52
C GLN A 175 13.69 5.66 13.06
N CYS A 176 12.48 5.23 12.67
CA CYS A 176 12.19 4.79 11.32
C CYS A 176 10.88 5.40 10.81
N ILE A 177 10.79 5.49 9.49
CA ILE A 177 9.58 5.88 8.75
C ILE A 177 9.16 4.69 7.91
N ASP A 178 7.91 4.25 8.10
CA ASP A 178 7.26 3.31 7.21
C ASP A 178 6.36 4.08 6.22
N PHE A 179 6.42 3.71 4.94
CA PHE A 179 5.67 4.38 3.90
C PHE A 179 5.19 3.37 2.86
N SER A 180 3.89 3.39 2.56
CA SER A 180 3.26 2.45 1.64
C SER A 180 2.68 3.16 0.43
N ILE A 181 2.84 2.55 -0.76
CA ILE A 181 2.20 2.93 -2.02
C ILE A 181 1.48 1.69 -2.54
N VAL A 182 0.19 1.80 -2.81
CA VAL A 182 -0.65 0.65 -3.16
C VAL A 182 -1.54 1.00 -4.36
N ASP A 183 -1.61 0.08 -5.31
CA ASP A 183 -2.57 0.10 -6.42
C ASP A 183 -3.46 -1.15 -6.40
N THR A 184 -4.54 -1.11 -7.15
CA THR A 184 -5.48 -2.23 -7.33
C THR A 184 -5.40 -2.82 -8.74
N GLY A 185 -4.22 -2.76 -9.33
CA GLY A 185 -3.99 -3.18 -10.71
C GLY A 185 -3.84 -4.68 -10.92
N THR A 186 -3.34 -5.03 -12.09
CA THR A 186 -3.20 -6.45 -12.50
C THR A 186 -2.04 -7.17 -11.82
N GLY A 187 -1.15 -6.43 -11.17
CA GLY A 187 0.03 -6.94 -10.47
C GLY A 187 1.23 -7.22 -11.38
N ILE A 188 2.39 -7.33 -10.76
CA ILE A 188 3.69 -7.49 -11.44
C ILE A 188 3.73 -8.76 -12.28
N ARG A 189 3.19 -9.88 -11.77
CA ARG A 189 3.17 -11.16 -12.51
C ARG A 189 2.52 -11.02 -13.88
N ASN A 190 1.32 -10.44 -13.93
CA ASN A 190 0.60 -10.32 -15.20
C ASN A 190 1.32 -9.36 -16.16
N THR A 191 1.85 -8.26 -15.65
CA THR A 191 2.58 -7.27 -16.43
C THR A 191 3.85 -7.86 -17.04
N VAL A 192 4.65 -8.58 -16.24
CA VAL A 192 5.89 -9.25 -16.69
C VAL A 192 5.57 -10.37 -17.69
N ASN A 193 4.60 -11.23 -17.40
CA ASN A 193 4.24 -12.33 -18.28
C ASN A 193 3.71 -11.85 -19.63
N ASN A 194 2.89 -10.81 -19.64
CA ASN A 194 2.42 -10.18 -20.88
C ASN A 194 3.59 -9.61 -21.71
N ARG A 195 4.57 -8.96 -21.04
CA ARG A 195 5.74 -8.40 -21.73
C ARG A 195 6.67 -9.45 -22.30
N LEU A 196 6.88 -10.56 -21.59
CA LEU A 196 7.85 -11.59 -21.97
C LEU A 196 7.24 -12.75 -22.76
N GLY A 197 5.91 -12.81 -22.89
CA GLY A 197 5.22 -14.01 -23.40
C GLY A 197 5.48 -15.24 -22.52
N ALA A 198 5.68 -15.07 -21.22
CA ALA A 198 6.11 -16.08 -20.25
C ALA A 198 4.97 -16.51 -19.30
N LYS A 199 5.25 -17.51 -18.47
CA LYS A 199 4.33 -18.02 -17.42
C LYS A 199 5.05 -18.07 -16.06
N LYS A 200 5.65 -16.95 -15.66
CA LYS A 200 6.32 -16.85 -14.35
C LYS A 200 5.31 -16.86 -13.21
N HIS A 201 5.66 -17.49 -12.08
CA HIS A 201 4.94 -17.29 -10.82
C HIS A 201 5.18 -15.88 -10.23
N ALA A 202 4.40 -15.47 -9.25
CA ALA A 202 4.46 -14.10 -8.72
C ALA A 202 5.83 -13.75 -8.15
N VAL A 203 6.45 -14.66 -7.39
CA VAL A 203 7.80 -14.48 -6.85
C VAL A 203 8.83 -14.29 -7.97
N GLU A 204 8.82 -15.15 -8.99
CA GLU A 204 9.74 -15.06 -10.13
C GLU A 204 9.56 -13.76 -10.93
N ALA A 205 8.33 -13.27 -11.02
CA ALA A 205 8.05 -12.00 -11.67
C ALA A 205 8.56 -10.80 -10.84
N ILE A 206 8.44 -10.86 -9.52
CA ILE A 206 9.03 -9.87 -8.61
C ILE A 206 10.55 -9.90 -8.71
N GLU A 207 11.18 -11.08 -8.68
CA GLU A 207 12.62 -11.23 -8.87
C GLU A 207 13.09 -10.60 -10.18
N TRP A 208 12.38 -10.88 -11.28
CA TRP A 208 12.68 -10.30 -12.58
C TRP A 208 12.59 -8.77 -12.56
N ALA A 209 11.55 -8.19 -11.92
CA ALA A 209 11.37 -6.76 -11.81
C ALA A 209 12.43 -6.05 -10.95
N LEU A 210 13.10 -6.78 -10.06
CA LEU A 210 14.18 -6.28 -9.21
C LEU A 210 15.56 -6.30 -9.90
N ILE A 211 15.67 -6.91 -11.09
CA ILE A 211 16.92 -6.91 -11.86
C ILE A 211 17.05 -5.58 -12.59
N ASP A 212 18.23 -4.98 -12.45
CA ASP A 212 18.57 -3.71 -13.10
C ASP A 212 18.40 -3.76 -14.62
N GLY A 213 17.77 -2.72 -15.18
CA GLY A 213 17.50 -2.61 -16.60
C GLY A 213 16.27 -3.37 -17.11
N ASN A 214 15.65 -4.23 -16.29
CA ASN A 214 14.39 -4.89 -16.67
C ASN A 214 13.22 -3.91 -16.61
N THR A 215 12.51 -3.76 -17.73
CA THR A 215 11.33 -2.89 -17.84
C THR A 215 10.23 -3.58 -18.65
N THR A 216 9.01 -3.33 -18.25
CA THR A 216 7.81 -3.76 -18.99
C THR A 216 7.30 -2.70 -19.96
N LYS A 217 7.89 -1.50 -19.96
CA LYS A 217 7.56 -0.40 -20.89
C LYS A 217 8.25 -0.62 -22.24
N GLU A 218 7.52 -0.40 -23.32
CA GLU A 218 8.07 -0.51 -24.68
C GLU A 218 8.73 0.80 -25.11
N GLY A 219 9.94 0.69 -25.68
CA GLY A 219 10.64 1.82 -26.31
C GLY A 219 11.11 2.92 -25.35
N VAL A 220 10.99 2.72 -24.03
CA VAL A 220 11.41 3.69 -23.03
C VAL A 220 12.51 3.07 -22.16
N PRO A 221 13.68 3.70 -22.03
CA PRO A 221 14.67 3.28 -21.04
C PRO A 221 14.05 3.31 -19.64
N GLY A 222 14.20 2.23 -18.88
CA GLY A 222 13.61 2.13 -17.53
C GLY A 222 14.11 0.88 -16.80
N GLY A 223 13.53 0.60 -15.64
CA GLY A 223 13.92 -0.55 -14.83
C GLY A 223 15.03 -0.26 -13.83
N TYR A 224 15.45 1.01 -13.69
CA TYR A 224 16.47 1.42 -12.73
C TYR A 224 15.87 1.90 -11.39
N GLY A 225 14.58 2.20 -11.36
CA GLY A 225 13.92 2.80 -10.20
C GLY A 225 13.98 1.92 -8.95
N LEU A 226 13.61 0.65 -9.07
CA LEU A 226 13.64 -0.28 -7.92
C LEU A 226 15.06 -0.56 -7.44
N THR A 227 16.05 -0.64 -8.34
CA THR A 227 17.46 -0.82 -7.98
C THR A 227 17.99 0.38 -7.20
N LEU A 228 17.73 1.59 -7.70
CA LEU A 228 18.12 2.83 -7.00
C LEU A 228 17.42 2.97 -5.63
N LEU A 229 16.16 2.55 -5.52
CA LEU A 229 15.47 2.54 -4.23
C LEU A 229 16.09 1.52 -3.27
N GLN A 230 16.44 0.33 -3.74
CA GLN A 230 17.13 -0.67 -2.94
C GLN A 230 18.47 -0.18 -2.44
N GLU A 231 19.28 0.45 -3.30
CA GLU A 231 20.57 1.05 -2.92
C GLU A 231 20.38 2.14 -1.85
N PHE A 232 19.44 3.06 -2.08
CA PHE A 232 19.11 4.11 -1.12
C PHE A 232 18.72 3.54 0.24
N LEU A 233 17.81 2.56 0.26
CA LEU A 233 17.37 1.91 1.50
C LEU A 233 18.52 1.16 2.17
N HIS A 234 19.37 0.50 1.39
CA HIS A 234 20.53 -0.19 1.92
C HIS A 234 21.50 0.74 2.66
N TYR A 235 21.84 1.89 2.06
CA TYR A 235 22.72 2.90 2.69
C TYR A 235 22.11 3.48 3.97
N ASN A 236 20.78 3.57 4.03
CA ASN A 236 20.05 4.12 5.17
C ASN A 236 19.50 3.05 6.14
N LYS A 237 19.97 1.79 6.03
CA LYS A 237 19.53 0.65 6.84
C LYS A 237 18.01 0.43 6.78
N GLY A 238 17.39 0.84 5.68
CA GLY A 238 15.99 0.62 5.42
C GLY A 238 15.70 -0.75 4.80
N SER A 239 14.44 -1.08 4.66
CA SER A 239 13.95 -2.29 4.01
C SER A 239 12.93 -1.96 2.92
N LEU A 240 12.79 -2.87 1.97
CA LEU A 240 11.78 -2.81 0.91
C LEU A 240 10.93 -4.06 0.98
N GLN A 241 9.62 -3.87 1.01
CA GLN A 241 8.65 -4.94 0.84
C GLN A 241 7.91 -4.75 -0.49
N ILE A 242 7.71 -5.82 -1.23
CA ILE A 242 6.90 -5.84 -2.46
C ILE A 242 5.88 -6.96 -2.34
N ILE A 243 4.61 -6.60 -2.43
CA ILE A 243 3.49 -7.53 -2.42
C ILE A 243 2.78 -7.39 -3.76
N SER A 244 2.69 -8.49 -4.51
CA SER A 244 2.02 -8.49 -5.80
C SER A 244 1.46 -9.85 -6.14
N ASN A 245 0.17 -9.91 -6.44
CA ASN A 245 -0.58 -11.16 -6.58
C ASN A 245 -0.44 -12.01 -5.31
N ASP A 246 0.02 -13.25 -5.42
CA ASP A 246 0.33 -14.15 -4.30
C ASP A 246 1.83 -14.13 -3.88
N GLY A 247 2.62 -13.21 -4.44
CA GLY A 247 4.04 -13.08 -4.13
C GLY A 247 4.35 -12.01 -3.08
N TYR A 248 5.27 -12.35 -2.20
CA TYR A 248 5.86 -11.46 -1.20
C TYR A 248 7.37 -11.45 -1.32
N TYR A 249 7.93 -10.26 -1.31
CA TYR A 249 9.36 -10.01 -1.22
C TYR A 249 9.66 -9.04 -0.09
N CYS A 250 10.71 -9.32 0.66
CA CYS A 250 11.28 -8.39 1.63
C CYS A 250 12.80 -8.47 1.58
N ASN A 251 13.46 -7.32 1.57
CA ASN A 251 14.88 -7.25 1.81
C ASN A 251 15.11 -6.51 3.13
N GLU A 252 15.58 -7.21 4.12
CA GLU A 252 15.91 -6.69 5.42
C GLU A 252 17.35 -7.11 5.77
N ASN A 253 18.21 -6.16 6.19
CA ASN A 253 19.59 -6.43 6.60
C ASN A 253 20.40 -7.24 5.59
N LYS A 254 20.29 -6.96 4.29
CA LYS A 254 20.93 -7.68 3.16
C LYS A 254 20.36 -9.07 2.86
N TYR A 255 19.42 -9.57 3.63
CA TYR A 255 18.76 -10.84 3.36
C TYR A 255 17.52 -10.61 2.51
N LYS A 256 17.47 -11.29 1.36
CA LYS A 256 16.27 -11.31 0.50
C LYS A 256 15.40 -12.48 0.92
N LYS A 257 14.15 -12.21 1.23
CA LYS A 257 13.13 -13.21 1.58
C LYS A 257 12.04 -13.19 0.53
N PHE A 258 11.71 -14.35 0.02
CA PHE A 258 10.57 -14.54 -0.88
C PHE A 258 9.60 -15.54 -0.26
N ARG A 259 8.32 -15.22 -0.30
CA ARG A 259 7.24 -16.07 0.22
C ARG A 259 6.04 -16.01 -0.71
N VAL A 260 5.15 -16.97 -0.59
CA VAL A 260 3.88 -17.03 -1.31
C VAL A 260 2.77 -17.01 -0.28
N PHE A 261 1.77 -16.20 -0.52
CA PHE A 261 0.55 -16.18 0.28
C PHE A 261 -0.32 -17.39 -0.05
N SER A 262 -0.94 -17.95 0.97
CA SER A 262 -1.81 -19.13 0.85
C SER A 262 -3.29 -18.75 0.79
#